data_22336a7de472afd4b02926044bfe5227
#
_entry.id   22336a7de472afd4b02926044bfe5227
#
_cell.length_a   1.000
_cell.length_b   1.000
_cell.length_c   1.000
_cell.angle_alpha   90.00
_cell.angle_beta   90.00
_cell.angle_gamma   90.00
#
_symmetry.space_group_name_H-M   'P 1'
#
loop_
_entity.id
_entity.type
_entity.pdbx_description
1 polymer ?
#
loop_
_entity_poly.entity_id
_entity_poly.type
_entity_poly.pdbx_seq_one_letter_code
_entity_poly.pdbx_strand_id
1 'polypeptide(L)'
;MALPHLGLDLVGLVNPPSRGYIWILVATEYFTKWAEAAPFRKATGGAVANFIKENIIVRFGVLHRIINDNGTLFVNSVVRKMLEFYQVNHHCSLPYYPQGNGQVEATNKVLIKIISKMSQEYTGGWVTHLPDALRLTENHQSPSQDFHHFPWYTGQKL
;
A
#
# COMPACT_ATOMS: atom_id res chain seq x y z
N MET A 1 2.77 -7.35 -22.16
CA MET A 1 2.12 -6.66 -21.02
C MET A 1 3.08 -6.63 -19.83
N ALA A 2 3.42 -5.46 -19.35
CA ALA A 2 4.27 -5.35 -18.16
C ALA A 2 3.48 -5.77 -16.93
N LEU A 3 4.01 -6.71 -16.15
CA LEU A 3 3.42 -7.13 -14.89
C LEU A 3 3.64 -6.06 -13.82
N PRO A 4 2.69 -5.82 -12.93
CA PRO A 4 2.79 -4.73 -11.97
C PRO A 4 3.92 -4.92 -10.95
N HIS A 5 4.59 -3.82 -10.66
CA HIS A 5 5.58 -3.71 -9.59
C HIS A 5 4.99 -2.91 -8.45
N LEU A 6 4.95 -3.50 -7.27
CA LEU A 6 4.42 -2.85 -6.08
C LEU A 6 5.52 -2.49 -5.10
N GLY A 7 5.48 -1.24 -4.66
CA GLY A 7 6.22 -0.81 -3.47
C GLY A 7 5.36 -0.99 -2.22
N LEU A 8 5.92 -1.58 -1.18
CA LEU A 8 5.29 -1.68 0.12
C LEU A 8 6.00 -0.78 1.11
N ASP A 9 5.23 -0.07 1.91
CA ASP A 9 5.77 0.74 2.99
C ASP A 9 4.82 0.75 4.18
N LEU A 10 5.38 0.85 5.37
CA LEU A 10 4.64 0.94 6.61
C LEU A 10 4.66 2.38 7.13
N VAL A 11 3.49 2.95 7.24
CA VAL A 11 3.31 4.30 7.78
C VAL A 11 2.85 4.20 9.22
N GLY A 12 3.52 4.89 10.11
CA GLY A 12 3.15 4.95 11.53
C GLY A 12 4.25 5.58 12.38
N LEU A 13 4.04 5.81 13.61
CA LEU A 13 2.76 5.66 14.33
C LEU A 13 1.78 6.76 13.93
N VAL A 14 0.56 6.40 13.59
CA VAL A 14 -0.48 7.38 13.31
C VAL A 14 -1.09 7.85 14.63
N ASN A 15 -1.05 9.15 14.88
CA ASN A 15 -1.54 9.76 16.10
C ASN A 15 -2.60 10.83 15.77
N PRO A 16 -3.79 10.82 16.38
CA PRO A 16 -4.24 9.86 17.38
C PRO A 16 -4.58 8.48 16.79
N PRO A 17 -4.49 7.41 17.62
CA PRO A 17 -4.96 6.09 17.21
C PRO A 17 -6.44 6.11 16.88
N SER A 18 -6.86 5.29 15.92
CA SER A 18 -8.27 5.11 15.58
C SER A 18 -8.68 3.67 15.82
N ARG A 19 -9.54 3.43 16.78
CA ARG A 19 -10.01 2.08 17.16
C ARG A 19 -8.87 1.10 17.48
N GLY A 20 -7.77 1.60 18.05
CA GLY A 20 -6.56 0.82 18.32
C GLY A 20 -5.63 0.63 17.13
N TYR A 21 -5.98 1.09 15.96
CA TYR A 21 -5.13 1.09 14.79
C TYR A 21 -4.13 2.25 14.84
N ILE A 22 -2.87 1.93 14.64
CA ILE A 22 -1.74 2.88 14.73
C ILE A 22 -0.80 2.79 13.54
N TRP A 23 -0.96 1.79 12.67
CA TRP A 23 -0.14 1.58 11.48
C TRP A 23 -1.00 1.53 10.25
N ILE A 24 -0.44 1.98 9.13
CA ILE A 24 -1.04 1.82 7.81
C ILE A 24 0.00 1.15 6.91
N LEU A 25 -0.32 0.00 6.37
CA LEU A 25 0.49 -0.61 5.31
C LEU A 25 -0.03 -0.08 3.97
N VAL A 26 0.86 0.47 3.17
CA VAL A 26 0.55 1.05 1.86
C VAL A 26 1.26 0.27 0.78
N ALA A 27 0.52 -0.13 -0.24
CA ALA A 27 1.06 -0.71 -1.47
C ALA A 27 0.84 0.29 -2.61
N THR A 28 1.90 0.66 -3.31
CA THR A 28 1.83 1.60 -4.43
C THR A 28 2.35 0.92 -5.69
N GLU A 29 1.56 0.93 -6.76
CA GLU A 29 2.00 0.47 -8.06
C GLU A 29 2.82 1.59 -8.74
N TYR A 30 4.06 1.26 -9.13
CA TYR A 30 5.03 2.28 -9.52
C TYR A 30 4.71 3.02 -10.82
N PHE A 31 4.12 2.32 -11.77
CA PHE A 31 3.83 2.93 -13.07
C PHE A 31 2.59 3.82 -13.02
N THR A 32 1.53 3.30 -12.47
CA THR A 32 0.21 3.96 -12.45
C THR A 32 -0.01 4.83 -11.22
N LYS A 33 0.81 4.60 -10.17
CA LYS A 33 0.72 5.23 -8.85
C LYS A 33 -0.58 4.91 -8.09
N TRP A 34 -1.27 3.87 -8.52
CA TRP A 34 -2.39 3.34 -7.78
C TRP A 34 -1.92 2.85 -6.41
N ALA A 35 -2.72 3.11 -5.40
CA ALA A 35 -2.39 2.75 -4.04
C ALA A 35 -3.51 1.96 -3.38
N GLU A 36 -3.13 0.96 -2.60
CA GLU A 36 -3.99 0.23 -1.69
C GLU A 36 -3.42 0.38 -0.28
N ALA A 37 -4.28 0.43 0.73
CA ALA A 37 -3.80 0.53 2.09
C ALA A 37 -4.73 -0.21 3.06
N ALA A 38 -4.16 -0.65 4.17
CA ALA A 38 -4.92 -1.25 5.25
C ALA A 38 -4.39 -0.79 6.61
N PRO A 39 -5.28 -0.59 7.59
CA PRO A 39 -4.86 -0.24 8.93
C PRO A 39 -4.43 -1.50 9.70
N PHE A 40 -3.42 -1.36 10.55
CA PHE A 40 -2.96 -2.41 11.43
C PHE A 40 -2.87 -1.92 12.88
N ARG A 41 -3.28 -2.78 13.81
CA ARG A 41 -3.04 -2.58 15.23
C ARG A 41 -1.63 -3.00 15.62
N LYS A 42 -1.14 -4.08 15.00
CA LYS A 42 0.22 -4.60 15.18
C LYS A 42 0.85 -4.84 13.81
N ALA A 43 2.07 -4.38 13.66
CA ALA A 43 2.85 -4.62 12.45
C ALA A 43 3.60 -5.95 12.60
N THR A 44 3.06 -7.02 12.01
CA THR A 44 3.64 -8.37 12.02
C THR A 44 3.83 -8.90 10.61
N GLY A 45 4.74 -9.86 10.44
CA GLY A 45 4.95 -10.53 9.15
C GLY A 45 3.68 -11.24 8.67
N GLY A 46 2.91 -11.85 9.57
CA GLY A 46 1.62 -12.46 9.25
C GLY A 46 0.60 -11.46 8.73
N ALA A 47 0.52 -10.29 9.34
CA ALA A 47 -0.38 -9.21 8.90
C ALA A 47 0.02 -8.69 7.50
N VAL A 48 1.30 -8.53 7.24
CA VAL A 48 1.81 -8.14 5.91
C VAL A 48 1.49 -9.21 4.87
N ALA A 49 1.76 -10.47 5.15
CA ALA A 49 1.46 -11.57 4.23
C ALA A 49 -0.03 -11.65 3.91
N ASN A 50 -0.88 -11.50 4.91
CA ASN A 50 -2.32 -11.50 4.73
C ASN A 50 -2.80 -10.30 3.88
N PHE A 51 -2.25 -9.12 4.11
CA PHE A 51 -2.55 -7.94 3.30
C PHE A 51 -2.20 -8.17 1.83
N ILE A 52 -1.01 -8.67 1.53
CA ILE A 52 -0.58 -8.94 0.15
C ILE A 52 -1.52 -9.95 -0.50
N LYS A 53 -1.86 -11.02 0.21
CA LYS A 53 -2.76 -12.04 -0.31
C LYS A 53 -4.16 -11.51 -0.55
N GLU A 54 -4.80 -10.94 0.47
CA GLU A 54 -6.22 -10.59 0.43
C GLU A 54 -6.51 -9.29 -0.32
N ASN A 55 -5.66 -8.29 -0.15
CA ASN A 55 -5.90 -6.97 -0.74
C ASN A 55 -5.29 -6.82 -2.13
N ILE A 56 -4.29 -7.61 -2.46
CA ILE A 56 -3.58 -7.49 -3.74
C ILE A 56 -3.83 -8.72 -4.62
N ILE A 57 -3.34 -9.88 -4.22
CA ILE A 57 -3.33 -11.06 -5.10
C ILE A 57 -4.75 -11.55 -5.42
N VAL A 58 -5.61 -11.68 -4.42
CA VAL A 58 -6.98 -12.16 -4.60
C VAL A 58 -7.81 -11.19 -5.45
N ARG A 59 -7.57 -9.89 -5.30
CA ARG A 59 -8.36 -8.87 -6.00
C ARG A 59 -7.84 -8.56 -7.41
N PHE A 60 -6.54 -8.58 -7.62
CA PHE A 60 -5.91 -8.08 -8.85
C PHE A 60 -5.06 -9.11 -9.57
N GLY A 61 -4.79 -10.26 -8.95
CA GLY A 61 -3.96 -11.31 -9.53
C GLY A 61 -2.53 -11.27 -9.03
N VAL A 62 -1.73 -12.21 -9.53
CA VAL A 62 -0.34 -12.37 -9.10
C VAL A 62 0.53 -11.25 -9.64
N LEU A 63 1.31 -10.67 -8.75
CA LEU A 63 2.26 -9.62 -9.06
C LEU A 63 3.55 -10.18 -9.66
N HIS A 64 4.22 -9.37 -10.44
CA HIS A 64 5.58 -9.72 -10.89
C HIS A 64 6.61 -9.50 -9.78
N ARG A 65 6.55 -8.36 -9.11
CA ARG A 65 7.56 -7.97 -8.14
C ARG A 65 6.99 -7.14 -7.02
N ILE A 66 7.49 -7.39 -5.81
CA ILE A 66 7.27 -6.53 -4.65
C ILE A 66 8.61 -5.94 -4.23
N ILE A 67 8.62 -4.65 -3.95
CA ILE A 67 9.80 -3.89 -3.51
C ILE A 67 9.46 -3.26 -2.15
N ASN A 68 10.33 -3.43 -1.18
CA ASN A 68 10.20 -2.85 0.15
C ASN A 68 11.59 -2.56 0.72
N ASP A 69 11.65 -1.91 1.87
CA ASP A 69 12.90 -1.75 2.59
C ASP A 69 13.36 -3.08 3.23
N ASN A 70 14.55 -3.09 3.81
CA ASN A 70 15.16 -4.26 4.44
C ASN A 70 14.64 -4.56 5.86
N GLY A 71 13.51 -3.96 6.24
CA GLY A 71 12.93 -4.16 7.57
C GLY A 71 12.49 -5.60 7.81
N THR A 72 12.65 -6.07 9.04
CA THR A 72 12.27 -7.43 9.45
C THR A 72 10.78 -7.72 9.26
N LEU A 73 9.95 -6.70 9.22
CA LEU A 73 8.53 -6.83 8.94
C LEU A 73 8.27 -7.43 7.55
N PHE A 74 9.08 -7.07 6.57
CA PHE A 74 8.96 -7.54 5.18
C PHE A 74 9.87 -8.72 4.88
N VAL A 75 11.03 -8.77 5.53
CA VAL A 75 12.06 -9.80 5.32
C VAL A 75 11.99 -10.83 6.45
N ASN A 76 10.99 -11.68 6.39
CA ASN A 76 10.80 -12.76 7.35
C ASN A 76 10.29 -14.02 6.66
N SER A 77 10.32 -15.16 7.37
CA SER A 77 9.94 -16.45 6.80
C SER A 77 8.49 -16.52 6.35
N VAL A 78 7.59 -15.84 7.03
CA VAL A 78 6.14 -15.87 6.73
C VAL A 78 5.88 -15.17 5.39
N VAL A 79 6.39 -13.98 5.23
CA VAL A 79 6.25 -13.21 3.99
C VAL A 79 6.96 -13.92 2.84
N ARG A 80 8.19 -14.39 3.07
CA ARG A 80 8.98 -15.10 2.04
C ARG A 80 8.26 -16.32 1.53
N LYS A 81 7.77 -17.19 2.40
CA LYS A 81 7.07 -18.42 2.00
C LYS A 81 5.80 -18.12 1.20
N MET A 82 5.06 -17.11 1.59
CA MET A 82 3.86 -16.71 0.86
C MET A 82 4.21 -16.18 -0.54
N LEU A 83 5.23 -15.34 -0.68
CA LEU A 83 5.66 -14.82 -1.97
C LEU A 83 6.25 -15.91 -2.87
N GLU A 84 7.01 -16.86 -2.31
CA GLU A 84 7.49 -18.04 -3.05
C GLU A 84 6.34 -18.90 -3.56
N PHE A 85 5.32 -19.12 -2.74
CA PHE A 85 4.14 -19.88 -3.14
C PHE A 85 3.44 -19.28 -4.37
N TYR A 86 3.31 -17.96 -4.42
CA TYR A 86 2.70 -17.24 -5.55
C TYR A 86 3.69 -16.88 -6.65
N GLN A 87 4.95 -17.28 -6.53
CA GLN A 87 6.01 -16.98 -7.51
C GLN A 87 6.21 -15.47 -7.74
N VAL A 88 6.09 -14.69 -6.70
CA VAL A 88 6.32 -13.23 -6.73
C VAL A 88 7.78 -12.94 -6.39
N ASN A 89 8.45 -12.17 -7.24
CA ASN A 89 9.81 -11.71 -7.00
C ASN A 89 9.83 -10.69 -5.86
N HIS A 90 10.62 -10.97 -4.84
CA HIS A 90 10.77 -10.10 -3.69
C HIS A 90 12.13 -9.40 -3.74
N HIS A 91 12.12 -8.09 -3.79
CA HIS A 91 13.32 -7.27 -3.78
C HIS A 91 13.30 -6.28 -2.63
N CYS A 92 14.38 -6.27 -1.88
CA CYS A 92 14.63 -5.18 -0.95
C CYS A 92 15.02 -3.93 -1.72
N SER A 93 14.52 -2.80 -1.28
CA SER A 93 14.85 -1.51 -1.86
C SER A 93 16.37 -1.31 -1.82
N LEU A 94 16.98 -1.34 -2.98
CA LEU A 94 18.37 -1.01 -3.14
C LEU A 94 18.48 0.49 -3.48
N PRO A 95 19.60 1.14 -3.12
CA PRO A 95 19.83 2.55 -3.46
C PRO A 95 19.85 2.83 -4.97
N TYR A 96 19.66 1.82 -5.80
CA TYR A 96 19.65 1.91 -7.26
C TYR A 96 18.35 2.37 -7.88
N TYR A 97 17.28 2.51 -7.10
CA TYR A 97 16.00 2.99 -7.64
C TYR A 97 15.42 4.14 -6.80
N PRO A 98 16.13 5.29 -6.74
CA PRO A 98 15.69 6.43 -5.94
C PRO A 98 14.37 7.04 -6.43
N GLN A 99 14.04 6.90 -7.72
CA GLN A 99 12.79 7.41 -8.28
C GLN A 99 11.56 6.66 -7.76
N GLY A 100 11.63 5.34 -7.66
CA GLY A 100 10.56 4.53 -7.09
C GLY A 100 10.32 4.84 -5.61
N ASN A 101 11.38 4.95 -4.83
CA ASN A 101 11.30 5.29 -3.41
C ASN A 101 10.75 6.71 -3.20
N GLY A 102 11.15 7.67 -4.02
CA GLY A 102 10.64 9.04 -3.95
C GLY A 102 9.15 9.13 -4.22
N GLN A 103 8.61 8.33 -5.12
CA GLN A 103 7.18 8.26 -5.41
C GLN A 103 6.39 7.67 -4.25
N VAL A 104 6.87 6.60 -3.64
CA VAL A 104 6.25 5.97 -2.47
C VAL A 104 6.24 6.95 -1.30
N GLU A 105 7.36 7.62 -1.03
CA GLU A 105 7.45 8.63 0.02
C GLU A 105 6.49 9.80 -0.21
N ALA A 106 6.39 10.28 -1.45
CA ALA A 106 5.48 11.38 -1.81
C ALA A 106 4.02 10.97 -1.59
N THR A 107 3.64 9.77 -2.01
CA THR A 107 2.31 9.20 -1.78
C THR A 107 2.00 9.13 -0.28
N ASN A 108 2.93 8.62 0.51
CA ASN A 108 2.76 8.48 1.95
C ASN A 108 2.59 9.82 2.65
N LYS A 109 3.36 10.83 2.24
CA LYS A 109 3.23 12.20 2.78
C LYS A 109 1.85 12.80 2.51
N VAL A 110 1.35 12.66 1.29
CA VAL A 110 0.01 13.15 0.92
C VAL A 110 -1.06 12.41 1.71
N LEU A 111 -0.96 11.09 1.80
CA LEU A 111 -1.91 10.25 2.55
C LEU A 111 -1.97 10.66 4.02
N ILE A 112 -0.82 10.86 4.67
CA ILE A 112 -0.75 11.28 6.08
C ILE A 112 -1.37 12.66 6.28
N LYS A 113 -1.15 13.60 5.38
CA LYS A 113 -1.77 14.92 5.46
C LYS A 113 -3.30 14.85 5.39
N ILE A 114 -3.83 14.04 4.48
CA ILE A 114 -5.28 13.85 4.32
C ILE A 114 -5.86 13.19 5.57
N ILE A 115 -5.22 12.14 6.08
CA ILE A 115 -5.64 11.43 7.28
C ILE A 115 -5.63 12.36 8.50
N SER A 116 -4.60 13.17 8.64
CA SER A 116 -4.50 14.14 9.76
C SER A 116 -5.64 15.15 9.74
N LYS A 117 -6.01 15.65 8.57
CA LYS A 117 -7.18 16.53 8.44
C LYS A 117 -8.48 15.81 8.77
N MET A 118 -8.67 14.62 8.23
CA MET A 118 -9.89 13.84 8.48
C MET A 118 -10.06 13.47 9.95
N SER A 119 -8.98 13.15 10.65
CA SER A 119 -9.05 12.81 12.07
C SER A 119 -9.42 14.00 12.96
N GLN A 120 -9.17 15.23 12.51
CA GLN A 120 -9.58 16.45 13.20
C GLN A 120 -11.06 16.81 12.94
N GLU A 121 -11.55 16.52 11.76
CA GLU A 121 -12.89 16.91 11.33
C GLU A 121 -13.98 15.89 11.65
N TYR A 122 -13.61 14.61 11.77
CA TYR A 122 -14.57 13.51 11.91
C TYR A 122 -14.37 12.73 13.21
N THR A 123 -15.47 12.55 13.94
CA THR A 123 -15.48 11.88 15.25
C THR A 123 -15.23 10.37 15.18
N GLY A 124 -15.31 9.74 14.02
CA GLY A 124 -15.10 8.30 13.84
C GLY A 124 -13.63 7.87 13.72
N GLY A 125 -12.73 8.84 13.65
CA GLY A 125 -11.31 8.59 13.45
C GLY A 125 -10.95 8.25 12.00
N TRP A 126 -9.65 8.18 11.74
CA TRP A 126 -9.12 8.03 10.38
C TRP A 126 -9.37 6.66 9.75
N VAL A 127 -9.53 5.61 10.54
CA VAL A 127 -9.71 4.25 9.99
C VAL A 127 -10.96 4.15 9.11
N THR A 128 -12.06 4.76 9.53
CA THR A 128 -13.30 4.77 8.77
C THR A 128 -13.17 5.51 7.44
N HIS A 129 -12.30 6.52 7.39
CA HIS A 129 -12.11 7.39 6.22
C HIS A 129 -10.90 7.02 5.37
N LEU A 130 -10.20 5.93 5.71
CA LEU A 130 -9.02 5.50 4.94
C LEU A 130 -9.30 5.29 3.45
N PRO A 131 -10.40 4.63 3.03
CA PRO A 131 -10.71 4.51 1.61
C PRO A 131 -10.87 5.85 0.90
N ASP A 132 -11.50 6.83 1.54
CA ASP A 132 -11.67 8.17 0.99
C ASP A 132 -10.33 8.91 0.90
N ALA A 133 -9.48 8.76 1.92
CA ALA A 133 -8.14 9.34 1.91
C ALA A 133 -7.28 8.79 0.77
N LEU A 134 -7.36 7.49 0.50
CA LEU A 134 -6.67 6.87 -0.65
C LEU A 134 -7.15 7.45 -1.97
N ARG A 135 -8.45 7.58 -2.14
CA ARG A 135 -9.04 8.14 -3.36
C ARG A 135 -8.59 9.58 -3.61
N LEU A 136 -8.54 10.39 -2.56
CA LEU A 136 -8.04 11.77 -2.64
C LEU A 136 -6.54 11.83 -2.96
N THR A 137 -5.77 10.89 -2.42
CA THR A 137 -4.33 10.77 -2.71
C THR A 137 -4.09 10.47 -4.18
N GLU A 138 -4.85 9.55 -4.76
CA GLU A 138 -4.77 9.20 -6.18
C GLU A 138 -5.10 10.40 -7.08
N ASN A 139 -6.16 11.12 -6.79
CA ASN A 139 -6.56 12.31 -7.54
C ASN A 139 -5.51 13.42 -7.48
N HIS A 140 -4.80 13.53 -6.37
CA HIS A 140 -3.76 14.54 -6.21
C HIS A 140 -2.52 14.25 -7.07
N GLN A 141 -2.21 12.96 -7.29
CA GLN A 141 -0.99 12.57 -8.01
C GLN A 141 -1.18 12.44 -9.53
N SER A 142 -2.39 12.12 -9.98
CA SER A 142 -2.69 11.91 -11.41
C SER A 142 -4.11 12.35 -11.74
N PRO A 143 -4.36 13.65 -11.86
CA PRO A 143 -5.71 14.15 -12.10
C PRO A 143 -6.32 13.75 -13.44
N SER A 144 -5.57 13.14 -14.33
CA SER A 144 -5.98 12.83 -15.70
C SER A 144 -5.93 11.33 -16.07
N GLN A 145 -5.62 10.44 -15.15
CA GLN A 145 -5.59 9.01 -15.45
C GLN A 145 -6.93 8.33 -15.15
N ASP A 146 -7.52 7.83 -16.21
CA ASP A 146 -8.74 7.04 -16.15
C ASP A 146 -8.41 5.64 -15.65
N PHE A 147 -8.93 5.25 -14.47
CA PHE A 147 -8.65 3.96 -13.82
C PHE A 147 -9.06 2.74 -14.65
N HIS A 148 -9.82 2.94 -15.71
CA HIS A 148 -10.29 1.85 -16.59
C HIS A 148 -9.21 1.24 -17.47
N HIS A 149 -8.00 1.78 -17.47
CA HIS A 149 -6.92 1.31 -18.35
C HIS A 149 -5.88 0.42 -17.67
N PHE A 150 -6.11 -0.03 -16.42
CA PHE A 150 -5.21 -0.97 -15.80
C PHE A 150 -5.40 -2.39 -16.33
N PRO A 151 -4.34 -3.05 -16.83
CA PRO A 151 -4.47 -4.40 -17.39
C PRO A 151 -4.97 -5.46 -16.39
N TRP A 152 -4.95 -5.16 -15.11
CA TRP A 152 -5.36 -6.04 -14.03
C TRP A 152 -6.53 -5.50 -13.18
N TYR A 153 -7.08 -4.35 -13.56
CA TYR A 153 -8.26 -3.80 -12.89
C TYR A 153 -9.52 -4.47 -13.44
N THR A 154 -10.19 -5.25 -12.62
CA THR A 154 -11.38 -6.02 -13.04
C THR A 154 -12.68 -5.22 -13.01
N GLY A 155 -12.64 -3.95 -12.66
CA GLY A 155 -13.84 -3.10 -12.59
C GLY A 155 -14.79 -3.41 -11.43
N GLN A 156 -14.47 -4.39 -10.59
CA GLN A 156 -15.29 -4.68 -9.41
C GLN A 156 -15.02 -3.67 -8.31
N LYS A 157 -15.89 -2.68 -8.23
CA LYS A 157 -16.04 -1.89 -7.01
C LYS A 157 -16.76 -2.77 -5.98
N LEU A 158 -16.10 -3.04 -4.90
CA LEU A 158 -16.80 -3.46 -3.70
C LEU A 158 -17.52 -2.28 -3.08
#